data_d313d9b458b953cc1156db77c7653159
#
_entry.id   d313d9b458b953cc1156db77c7653159
#
_cell.length_a   1.000
_cell.length_b   1.000
_cell.length_c   1.000
_cell.angle_alpha   90.00
_cell.angle_beta   90.00
_cell.angle_gamma   90.00
#
_symmetry.space_group_name_H-M   'P 1'
#
loop_
_entity.id
_entity.type
_entity.pdbx_description
1 polymer ?
#
loop_
_entity_poly.entity_id
_entity_poly.type
_entity_poly.pdbx_seq_one_letter_code
_entity_poly.pdbx_strand_id
1 'polypeptide(L)'
;MTVNSTHPWPYPRWVAHRGAGTLAPENTLAAFRKGAEHGYRMFECDAKLSADDVVFLMHDATLERTTNGQGTGGDLPWSALSQLDAGSWHSRRYAGEPLPT
;
A
#
# COMPACT_ATOMS: atom_id res chain seq x y z
N MET A 1 -14.62 -12.34 10.94
CA MET A 1 -14.67 -13.59 10.18
C MET A 1 -14.63 -14.78 11.13
N THR A 2 -15.51 -15.75 10.92
CA THR A 2 -15.55 -16.96 11.73
C THR A 2 -14.66 -18.01 11.09
N VAL A 3 -13.76 -18.58 11.88
CA VAL A 3 -12.87 -19.66 11.42
C VAL A 3 -13.47 -21.00 11.80
N ASN A 4 -13.53 -21.93 10.86
CA ASN A 4 -13.99 -23.28 11.11
C ASN A 4 -13.02 -24.00 12.04
N SER A 5 -13.52 -24.58 13.14
CA SER A 5 -12.69 -25.24 14.14
C SER A 5 -11.98 -26.50 13.62
N THR A 6 -12.50 -27.16 12.55
CA THR A 6 -11.84 -28.33 11.92
C THR A 6 -10.68 -27.95 11.01
N HIS A 7 -10.60 -26.66 10.64
CA HIS A 7 -9.55 -26.11 9.80
C HIS A 7 -9.03 -24.81 10.44
N PRO A 8 -8.22 -24.93 11.52
CA PRO A 8 -7.75 -23.73 12.20
C PRO A 8 -6.94 -22.84 11.23
N TRP A 9 -7.12 -21.53 11.40
CA TRP A 9 -6.44 -20.51 10.62
C TRP A 9 -4.92 -20.62 10.85
N PRO A 10 -4.12 -20.99 9.82
CA PRO A 10 -2.68 -21.22 10.01
C PRO A 10 -1.84 -19.95 10.03
N TYR A 11 -2.46 -18.80 9.77
CA TYR A 11 -1.77 -17.51 9.62
C TYR A 11 -1.82 -16.70 10.91
N PRO A 12 -1.04 -15.60 11.01
CA PRO A 12 -1.10 -14.70 12.15
C PRO A 12 -2.51 -14.19 12.41
N ARG A 13 -2.83 -13.94 13.67
CA ARG A 13 -4.14 -13.44 14.10
C ARG A 13 -4.35 -11.98 13.66
N TRP A 14 -3.26 -11.20 13.67
CA TRP A 14 -3.29 -9.77 13.37
C TRP A 14 -2.71 -9.51 12.00
N VAL A 15 -3.42 -8.68 11.22
CA VAL A 15 -3.03 -8.28 9.87
C VAL A 15 -2.85 -6.77 9.87
N ALA A 16 -1.71 -6.31 9.34
CA ALA A 16 -1.45 -4.88 9.22
C ALA A 16 -2.19 -4.32 8.00
N HIS A 17 -3.25 -3.53 8.24
CA HIS A 17 -4.08 -2.92 7.21
C HIS A 17 -3.27 -1.91 6.40
N ARG A 18 -3.17 -2.12 5.09
CA ARG A 18 -2.38 -1.29 4.17
C ARG A 18 -0.92 -1.14 4.59
N GLY A 19 -0.42 -2.10 5.36
CA GLY A 19 0.97 -2.20 5.83
C GLY A 19 1.19 -1.79 7.27
N ALA A 20 0.62 -0.69 7.74
CA ALA A 20 0.87 -0.17 9.09
C ALA A 20 -0.29 0.68 9.63
N GLY A 21 -1.51 0.54 9.09
CA GLY A 21 -2.63 1.39 9.49
C GLY A 21 -2.31 2.87 9.25
N THR A 22 -2.37 3.69 10.31
CA THR A 22 -2.10 5.14 10.22
C THR A 22 -0.67 5.54 10.56
N LEU A 23 0.21 4.59 10.88
CA LEU A 23 1.57 4.88 11.36
C LEU A 23 2.54 5.29 10.25
N ALA A 24 2.22 4.98 9.00
CA ALA A 24 3.04 5.28 7.84
C ALA A 24 2.13 5.40 6.61
N PRO A 25 2.62 5.98 5.50
CA PRO A 25 1.77 6.13 4.31
C PRO A 25 1.34 4.76 3.78
N GLU A 26 0.03 4.60 3.64
CA GLU A 26 -0.58 3.32 3.26
C GLU A 26 -0.04 2.77 1.94
N ASN A 27 0.02 1.44 1.84
CA ASN A 27 0.41 0.73 0.61
C ASN A 27 1.80 1.11 0.08
N THR A 28 2.74 1.45 0.98
CA THR A 28 4.14 1.72 0.62
C THR A 28 5.08 0.73 1.30
N LEU A 29 6.29 0.61 0.79
CA LEU A 29 7.31 -0.22 1.45
C LEU A 29 7.64 0.31 2.84
N ALA A 30 7.61 1.63 3.02
CA ALA A 30 7.78 2.25 4.33
C ALA A 30 6.73 1.76 5.33
N ALA A 31 5.47 1.63 4.88
CA ALA A 31 4.39 1.11 5.71
C ALA A 31 4.64 -0.35 6.11
N PHE A 32 5.05 -1.19 5.17
CA PHE A 32 5.35 -2.59 5.48
C PHE A 32 6.50 -2.73 6.47
N ARG A 33 7.55 -1.94 6.30
CA ARG A 33 8.67 -1.91 7.27
C ARG A 33 8.21 -1.47 8.65
N LYS A 34 7.36 -0.45 8.72
CA LYS A 34 6.81 0.05 9.98
C LYS A 34 5.95 -1.00 10.67
N GLY A 35 5.09 -1.68 9.93
CA GLY A 35 4.28 -2.78 10.46
C GLY A 35 5.15 -3.91 11.00
N ALA A 36 6.20 -4.29 10.27
CA ALA A 36 7.14 -5.32 10.71
C ALA A 36 7.88 -4.92 11.99
N GLU A 37 8.28 -3.64 12.12
CA GLU A 37 8.88 -3.11 13.34
C GLU A 37 7.95 -3.26 14.56
N HIS A 38 6.64 -3.18 14.35
CA HIS A 38 5.63 -3.35 15.39
C HIS A 38 5.23 -4.81 15.58
N GLY A 39 5.94 -5.76 14.96
CA GLY A 39 5.72 -7.18 15.18
C GLY A 39 4.69 -7.84 14.28
N TYR A 40 4.12 -7.12 13.32
CA TYR A 40 3.20 -7.73 12.36
C TYR A 40 3.96 -8.66 11.41
N ARG A 41 3.35 -9.81 11.12
CA ARG A 41 3.93 -10.81 10.21
C ARG A 41 3.02 -11.09 9.01
N MET A 42 1.84 -10.48 8.97
CA MET A 42 0.91 -10.58 7.87
C MET A 42 0.39 -9.18 7.54
N PHE A 43 0.30 -8.88 6.24
CA PHE A 43 -0.01 -7.54 5.76
C PHE A 43 -1.11 -7.60 4.71
N GLU A 44 -1.99 -6.62 4.74
CA GLU A 44 -3.00 -6.43 3.71
C GLU A 44 -2.57 -5.26 2.84
N CYS A 45 -2.75 -5.37 1.54
CA CYS A 45 -2.47 -4.31 0.60
C CYS A 45 -3.48 -4.34 -0.55
N ASP A 46 -3.53 -3.25 -1.31
CA ASP A 46 -4.46 -3.07 -2.41
C ASP A 46 -3.69 -2.98 -3.72
N ALA A 47 -3.90 -3.94 -4.62
CA ALA A 47 -3.21 -4.02 -5.90
C ALA A 47 -4.03 -3.40 -7.02
N LYS A 48 -3.36 -2.67 -7.90
CA LYS A 48 -3.91 -2.04 -9.10
C LYS A 48 -3.04 -2.38 -10.31
N LEU A 49 -3.57 -2.17 -11.50
CA LEU A 49 -2.81 -2.30 -12.75
C LEU A 49 -2.63 -0.93 -13.40
N SER A 50 -1.41 -0.63 -13.84
CA SER A 50 -1.13 0.52 -14.69
C SER A 50 -1.71 0.32 -16.09
N ALA A 51 -1.66 1.34 -16.94
CA ALA A 51 -2.12 1.23 -18.32
C ALA A 51 -1.33 0.18 -19.13
N ASP A 52 -0.08 -0.07 -18.75
CA ASP A 52 0.80 -1.04 -19.37
C ASP A 52 0.91 -2.35 -18.57
N ASP A 53 -0.08 -2.64 -17.73
CA ASP A 53 -0.23 -3.88 -16.98
C ASP A 53 0.85 -4.16 -15.93
N VAL A 54 1.47 -3.13 -15.39
CA VAL A 54 2.38 -3.27 -14.24
C VAL A 54 1.54 -3.24 -12.96
N VAL A 55 1.71 -4.22 -12.09
CA VAL A 55 1.04 -4.26 -10.79
C VAL A 55 1.70 -3.24 -9.87
N PHE A 56 0.88 -2.41 -9.23
CA PHE A 56 1.35 -1.48 -8.20
C PHE A 56 0.34 -1.43 -7.05
N LEU A 57 0.74 -0.86 -5.92
CA LEU A 57 -0.11 -0.82 -4.72
C LEU A 57 -0.70 0.57 -4.52
N MET A 58 -2.01 0.64 -4.42
CA MET A 58 -2.75 1.85 -4.07
C MET A 58 -4.21 1.49 -3.79
N HIS A 59 -4.81 2.11 -2.79
CA HIS A 59 -6.20 1.82 -2.42
C HIS A 59 -7.20 2.47 -3.36
N ASP A 60 -7.07 3.79 -3.60
CA ASP A 60 -8.03 4.54 -4.42
C ASP A 60 -7.79 4.29 -5.90
N ALA A 61 -8.83 4.43 -6.72
CA ALA A 61 -8.67 4.45 -8.17
C ALA A 61 -7.93 5.70 -8.64
N THR A 62 -8.05 6.81 -7.90
CA THR A 62 -7.45 8.11 -8.25
C THR A 62 -6.22 8.41 -7.40
N LEU A 63 -5.35 9.30 -7.90
CA LEU A 63 -4.02 9.53 -7.35
C LEU A 63 -3.96 10.62 -6.26
N GLU A 64 -4.97 11.48 -6.18
CA GLU A 64 -4.88 12.76 -5.46
C GLU A 64 -4.72 12.62 -3.94
N ARG A 65 -5.37 11.63 -3.31
CA ARG A 65 -5.35 11.53 -1.84
C ARG A 65 -4.00 11.08 -1.29
N THR A 66 -3.36 10.14 -1.94
CA THR A 66 -2.16 9.47 -1.40
C THR A 66 -0.90 9.68 -2.23
N THR A 67 -0.96 10.49 -3.28
CA THR A 67 0.21 10.87 -4.08
C THR A 67 0.15 12.34 -4.48
N ASN A 68 1.23 12.82 -5.08
CA ASN A 68 1.27 14.15 -5.69
C ASN A 68 0.77 14.16 -7.15
N GLY A 69 0.24 13.05 -7.63
CA GLY A 69 -0.32 12.94 -8.98
C GLY A 69 -1.79 13.29 -9.05
N GLN A 70 -2.33 13.30 -10.24
CA GLN A 70 -3.73 13.61 -10.53
C GLN A 70 -4.32 12.58 -11.50
N GLY A 71 -5.62 12.32 -11.35
CA GLY A 71 -6.36 11.45 -12.25
C GLY A 71 -6.37 9.99 -11.80
N THR A 72 -6.77 9.11 -12.70
CA THR A 72 -6.91 7.68 -12.45
C THR A 72 -5.59 6.96 -12.69
N GLY A 73 -5.10 6.24 -11.67
CA GLY A 73 -3.82 5.53 -11.76
C GLY A 73 -3.76 4.52 -12.88
N GLY A 74 -4.86 3.78 -13.11
CA GLY A 74 -4.93 2.80 -14.18
C GLY A 74 -4.86 3.35 -15.60
N ASP A 75 -4.99 4.67 -15.77
CA ASP A 75 -4.89 5.33 -17.07
C ASP A 75 -3.45 5.74 -17.41
N LEU A 76 -2.51 5.60 -16.47
CA LEU A 76 -1.13 6.02 -16.64
C LEU A 76 -0.19 4.82 -16.77
N PRO A 77 0.89 4.95 -17.57
CA PRO A 77 1.91 3.92 -17.64
C PRO A 77 2.76 3.92 -16.38
N TRP A 78 3.41 2.80 -16.09
CA TRP A 78 4.28 2.69 -14.92
C TRP A 78 5.40 3.74 -14.92
N SER A 79 5.92 4.10 -16.09
CA SER A 79 6.95 5.14 -16.18
C SER A 79 6.52 6.48 -15.57
N ALA A 80 5.23 6.81 -15.63
CA ALA A 80 4.68 8.02 -14.99
C ALA A 80 4.40 7.77 -13.50
N LEU A 81 3.78 6.63 -13.17
CA LEU A 81 3.44 6.28 -11.78
C LEU A 81 4.68 6.16 -10.90
N SER A 82 5.78 5.63 -11.45
CA SER A 82 7.03 5.42 -10.71
C SER A 82 7.69 6.72 -10.26
N GLN A 83 7.30 7.86 -10.82
CA GLN A 83 7.86 9.17 -10.47
C GLN A 83 7.07 9.88 -9.36
N LEU A 84 5.95 9.30 -8.92
CA LEU A 84 5.09 9.95 -7.95
C LEU A 84 5.61 9.79 -6.52
N ASP A 85 5.30 10.78 -5.70
CA ASP A 85 5.56 10.77 -4.26
C ASP A 85 4.29 10.27 -3.56
N ALA A 86 4.38 9.12 -2.93
CA ALA A 86 3.29 8.46 -2.22
C ALA A 86 3.44 8.56 -0.70
N GLY A 87 4.32 9.43 -0.21
CA GLY A 87 4.60 9.55 1.21
C GLY A 87 4.34 10.91 1.83
N SER A 88 4.56 12.00 1.09
CA SER A 88 4.44 13.37 1.61
C SER A 88 3.04 13.71 2.13
N TRP A 89 2.00 13.13 1.56
CA TRP A 89 0.63 13.36 2.02
C TRP A 89 0.43 12.94 3.48
N HIS A 90 1.18 11.93 3.91
CA HIS A 90 1.10 11.40 5.28
C HIS A 90 1.94 12.26 6.24
N SER A 91 3.21 12.49 5.91
CA SER A 91 4.10 13.31 6.71
C SER A 91 5.40 13.58 5.97
N ARG A 92 6.11 14.63 6.37
CA ARG A 92 7.36 15.06 5.73
C ARG A 92 8.45 13.99 5.75
N ARG A 93 8.49 13.17 6.81
CA ARG A 93 9.53 12.14 6.95
C ARG A 93 9.45 11.07 5.86
N TYR A 94 8.29 10.98 5.19
CA TYR A 94 8.08 10.02 4.12
C TYR A 94 8.10 10.67 2.73
N ALA A 95 8.54 11.92 2.63
CA ALA A 95 8.65 12.59 1.34
C ALA A 95 9.52 11.78 0.39
N GLY A 96 9.08 11.63 -0.86
CA GLY A 96 9.79 10.85 -1.87
C GLY A 96 9.54 9.36 -1.84
N GLU A 97 8.70 8.85 -0.94
CA GLU A 97 8.38 7.41 -0.91
C GLU A 97 7.66 7.02 -2.20
N PRO A 98 8.17 6.04 -2.97
CA PRO A 98 7.55 5.67 -4.24
C PRO A 98 6.35 4.76 -4.05
N LEU A 99 5.50 4.69 -5.08
CA LEU A 99 4.51 3.63 -5.20
C LEU A 99 5.27 2.31 -5.39
N PRO A 100 4.97 1.25 -4.62
CA PRO A 100 5.63 -0.03 -4.81
C PRO A 100 5.02 -0.79 -5.98
N THR A 101 5.83 -1.63 -6.56
CA THR A 101 5.41 -2.50 -7.65
C THR A 101 5.68 -3.95 -7.29
#